data_b3e897b525043dfe303fc80da62720a6
#
_entry.id   b3e897b525043dfe303fc80da62720a6
#
_cell.length_a   1.000
_cell.length_b   1.000
_cell.length_c   1.000
_cell.angle_alpha   90.00
_cell.angle_beta   90.00
_cell.angle_gamma   90.00
#
_symmetry.space_group_name_H-M   'P 1'
#
loop_
_entity.id
_entity.type
_entity.pdbx_description
1 polymer ?
#
loop_
_entity_poly.entity_id
_entity_poly.type
_entity_poly.pdbx_seq_one_letter_code
_entity_poly.pdbx_strand_id
1 'polypeptide(L)' 'MAPYFISVRGTDSDEVAGYWAGLTAEGAGSSVVVPLAPAGWALLYGMVTDRFGVTWVLDVLPPYQG' A
#
# COMPACT_ATOMS: atom_id res chain seq x y z
N MET A 1 -19.53 -11.34 5.46
CA MET A 1 -19.24 -10.14 4.63
C MET A 1 -17.93 -10.35 3.89
N ALA A 2 -17.95 -10.13 2.60
CA ALA A 2 -16.75 -10.29 1.80
C ALA A 2 -15.74 -9.18 2.15
N PRO A 3 -14.46 -9.50 2.26
CA PRO A 3 -13.44 -8.48 2.47
C PRO A 3 -13.31 -7.58 1.23
N TYR A 4 -13.09 -6.31 1.46
CA TYR A 4 -12.86 -5.36 0.38
C TYR A 4 -11.38 -5.08 0.25
N PHE A 5 -10.93 -5.04 -1.01
CA PHE A 5 -9.54 -4.72 -1.34
C PHE A 5 -9.51 -3.54 -2.29
N ILE A 6 -8.64 -2.59 -2.01
CA ILE A 6 -8.39 -1.46 -2.89
C ILE A 6 -6.92 -1.51 -3.28
N SER A 7 -6.64 -1.54 -4.58
CA SER A 7 -5.27 -1.53 -5.07
C SER A 7 -4.90 -0.13 -5.52
N VAL A 8 -3.79 0.38 -5.01
CA VAL A 8 -3.20 1.64 -5.43
C VAL A 8 -1.87 1.33 -6.09
N ARG A 9 -1.81 1.49 -7.39
CA ARG A 9 -0.60 1.25 -8.16
C ARG A 9 -0.08 2.56 -8.71
N GLY A 10 1.17 2.87 -8.40
CA GLY A 10 1.79 4.10 -8.84
C GLY A 10 3.12 3.86 -9.50
N THR A 11 3.67 4.92 -10.09
CA THR A 11 5.01 4.92 -10.65
C THR A 11 5.96 5.82 -9.85
N ASP A 12 5.40 6.55 -8.88
CA ASP A 12 6.15 7.47 -8.02
C ASP A 12 6.17 6.93 -6.59
N SER A 13 7.37 6.51 -6.16
CA SER A 13 7.56 5.94 -4.82
C SER A 13 7.20 6.92 -3.71
N ASP A 14 7.51 8.21 -3.89
CA ASP A 14 7.21 9.22 -2.87
C ASP A 14 5.71 9.42 -2.71
N GLU A 15 4.97 9.40 -3.80
CA GLU A 15 3.51 9.54 -3.76
C GLU A 15 2.87 8.35 -3.04
N VAL A 16 3.27 7.14 -3.39
CA VAL A 16 2.74 5.93 -2.77
C VAL A 16 3.13 5.87 -1.29
N ALA A 17 4.36 6.24 -0.96
CA ALA A 17 4.79 6.32 0.44
C ALA A 17 3.97 7.33 1.23
N GLY A 18 3.56 8.43 0.60
CA GLY A 18 2.69 9.41 1.23
C GLY A 18 1.30 8.85 1.56
N TYR A 19 0.71 8.10 0.65
CA TYR A 19 -0.57 7.42 0.91
C TYR A 19 -0.41 6.41 2.05
N TRP A 20 0.68 5.65 2.04
CA TRP A 20 0.95 4.68 3.10
C TRP A 20 1.07 5.36 4.46
N ALA A 21 1.78 6.48 4.51
CA ALA A 21 1.95 7.23 5.75
C ALA A 21 0.60 7.70 6.31
N GLY A 22 -0.31 8.15 5.44
CA GLY A 22 -1.65 8.54 5.86
C GLY A 22 -2.48 7.37 6.37
N LEU A 23 -2.40 6.22 5.70
CA LEU A 23 -3.15 5.02 6.09
C LEU A 23 -2.65 4.41 7.39
N THR A 24 -1.36 4.54 7.68
CA THR A 24 -0.72 3.95 8.86
C THR A 24 -0.43 4.97 9.97
N ALA A 25 -0.91 6.20 9.82
CA ALA A 25 -0.68 7.24 10.80
C ALA A 25 -1.20 6.85 12.18
N GLU A 26 -0.57 7.38 13.22
CA GLU A 26 -1.03 7.20 14.58
C GLU A 26 -2.47 7.70 14.71
N GLY A 27 -3.33 6.91 15.30
CA GLY A 27 -4.75 7.26 15.44
C GLY A 27 -5.62 6.84 14.25
N ALA A 28 -5.05 6.35 13.16
CA ALA A 28 -5.84 5.88 12.02
C ALA A 28 -6.59 4.57 12.31
N GLY A 29 -6.15 3.80 13.30
CA GLY A 29 -6.79 2.54 13.66
C GLY A 29 -6.56 1.42 12.67
N SER A 30 -5.53 1.51 11.86
CA SER A 30 -5.21 0.51 10.85
C SER A 30 -4.32 -0.59 11.40
N SER A 31 -4.28 -1.72 10.68
CA SER A 31 -3.40 -2.84 10.99
C SER A 31 -2.55 -3.17 9.76
N VAL A 32 -1.24 -3.11 9.91
CA VAL A 32 -0.33 -3.42 8.82
C VAL A 32 -0.27 -4.93 8.64
N VAL A 33 -0.61 -5.38 7.43
CA VAL A 33 -0.53 -6.81 7.07
C VAL A 33 0.84 -7.11 6.49
N VAL A 34 1.29 -6.28 5.53
CA VAL A 34 2.62 -6.39 4.94
C VAL A 34 3.22 -4.99 4.96
N PRO A 35 4.34 -4.77 5.68
CA PRO A 35 4.96 -3.45 5.70
C PRO A 35 5.40 -3.00 4.31
N LEU A 36 5.25 -1.71 4.03
CA LEU A 36 5.66 -1.15 2.74
C LEU A 36 7.18 -1.22 2.63
N ALA A 37 7.66 -2.01 1.68
CA ALA A 37 9.08 -2.26 1.49
C ALA A 37 9.34 -2.74 0.06
N PRO A 38 10.58 -2.67 -0.41
CA PRO A 38 10.92 -3.23 -1.70
C PRO A 38 10.62 -4.73 -1.76
N ALA A 39 10.12 -5.18 -2.90
CA ALA A 39 9.86 -6.60 -3.17
C ALA A 39 10.60 -6.98 -4.45
N GLY A 40 10.81 -8.29 -4.64
CA GLY A 40 11.57 -8.76 -5.80
C GLY A 40 10.95 -8.38 -7.15
N TRP A 41 9.65 -8.11 -7.19
CA TRP A 41 8.89 -7.80 -8.40
C TRP A 41 8.40 -6.35 -8.44
N ALA A 42 8.64 -5.58 -7.39
CA ALA A 42 8.15 -4.20 -7.29
C ALA A 42 9.16 -3.34 -6.53
N LEU A 43 9.19 -2.04 -6.84
CA LEU A 43 10.01 -1.09 -6.11
C LEU A 43 9.53 -0.93 -4.67
N LEU A 44 8.21 -0.94 -4.48
CA LEU A 44 7.57 -0.95 -3.16
C LEU A 44 6.34 -1.83 -3.23
N TYR A 45 6.04 -2.49 -2.13
CA TYR A 45 4.81 -3.26 -1.96
C TYR A 45 4.44 -3.24 -0.48
N GLY A 46 3.16 -3.04 -0.19
CA GLY A 46 2.66 -3.09 1.17
C GLY A 46 1.17 -3.34 1.20
N MET A 47 0.69 -3.79 2.35
CA MET A 47 -0.72 -4.09 2.55
C MET A 47 -1.12 -3.67 3.95
N VAL A 48 -2.22 -2.94 4.06
CA VAL A 48 -2.73 -2.45 5.34
C VAL A 48 -4.25 -2.53 5.34
N THR A 49 -4.82 -2.95 6.46
CA THR A 49 -6.27 -2.94 6.65
C THR A 49 -6.64 -1.73 7.49
N ASP A 50 -7.55 -0.90 6.99
CA ASP A 50 -7.97 0.29 7.71
C ASP A 50 -8.98 -0.05 8.82
N ARG A 51 -9.35 0.96 9.61
CA ARG A 51 -10.28 0.76 10.73
C ARG A 51 -11.68 0.35 10.31
N PHE A 52 -12.01 0.49 9.03
CA PHE A 52 -13.29 0.09 8.48
C PHE A 52 -13.28 -1.31 7.89
N GLY A 53 -12.16 -2.02 7.98
CA GLY A 53 -12.02 -3.38 7.46
C GLY A 53 -11.66 -3.45 5.98
N VAL A 54 -11.32 -2.33 5.36
CA VAL A 54 -10.90 -2.32 3.95
C VAL A 54 -9.39 -2.55 3.90
N THR A 55 -8.96 -3.50 3.07
CA THR A 55 -7.55 -3.79 2.89
C THR A 55 -7.03 -3.03 1.67
N TRP A 56 -6.00 -2.23 1.90
CA TRP A 56 -5.34 -1.44 0.87
C TRP A 56 -4.05 -2.13 0.47
N VAL A 57 -3.91 -2.36 -0.82
CA VAL A 57 -2.68 -2.92 -1.40
C VAL A 57 -2.02 -1.80 -2.20
N LEU A 58 -0.84 -1.41 -1.76
CA LEU A 58 -0.08 -0.33 -2.40
C LEU A 58 1.16 -0.92 -3.03
N ASP A 59 1.39 -0.61 -4.30
CA ASP A 59 2.61 -1.05 -4.96
C ASP A 59 3.13 0.00 -5.93
N VAL A 60 4.44 -0.04 -6.16
CA VAL A 60 5.12 0.76 -7.16
C VAL A 60 5.91 -0.19 -8.04
N LEU A 61 5.56 -0.24 -9.31
CA LEU A 61 6.25 -1.10 -10.26
C LEU A 61 7.40 -0.33 -10.91
N PRO A 62 8.47 -1.03 -11.31
CA PRO A 62 9.53 -0.39 -12.07
C PRO A 62 9.00 0.13 -13.40
N PRO A 63 9.62 1.19 -13.96
CA PRO A 63 9.20 1.70 -15.27
C PRO A 63 9.28 0.60 -16.32
N TYR A 64 8.33 0.62 -17.24
CA TYR A 64 8.34 -0.32 -18.36
C TYR A 64 9.52 0.03 -19.28
N GLN A 65 10.32 -0.98 -19.60
CA GLN A 65 11.42 -0.86 -20.52
C GLN A 65 11.21 -1.85 -21.64
N GLY A 66 10.59 -1.33 -22.67
CA GLY A 66 10.20 -2.13 -23.83
C GLY A 66 11.34 -2.45 -24.77
#